data_e4cdf21daa85f1e026d3acc553a1cf56
#
_entry.id   e4cdf21daa85f1e026d3acc553a1cf56
#
_cell.length_a   1.000
_cell.length_b   1.000
_cell.length_c   1.000
_cell.angle_alpha   90.00
_cell.angle_beta   90.00
_cell.angle_gamma   90.00
#
_symmetry.space_group_name_H-M   'P 1'
#
loop_
_entity.id
_entity.type
_entity.pdbx_description
1 polymer ?
#
loop_
_entity_poly.entity_id
_entity_poly.type
_entity_poly.pdbx_seq_one_letter_code
_entity_poly.pdbx_strand_id
1 'polypeptide(L)'
;MPYVFWEKRQPRTAHRRALPHFPDPPIMLNWLSVQNLAIVEEAEIEFGPSFNVITGETGAGKSVIMGALGLLLGNRADKSAIRTGADHCEISAGFTLPPDSLPKLRAFLADNALISEEEPDSVLVRRVITHTSSRNFVNGSAVNLNVLRAIASAMVDVHAANENAAILDPGNQLDVLDRFAGLQKELNLVRARWDALTGARREKAEFDSSLPSPEEAARLRRDCEEIERADVHAGEDDELTSRHDLAANSRTVIELASQVCGGLTDGEDSIVQRFADCRRVLRGLERIEPGRAEEFLNALDRAKESVDDLSSDLASFASEVEVDEQEFQEMEERMRLLQTLKRRYGPTLDDVLAHLERVRDRVAAFDDAELRREELAKKEAAAHADYLKAAETLREKRRAAAGKLEDALSKETRKLGFLKASYKLEFSEAKEGPLGLDGVTFLFSANPGVPMIPLRDVASSGEVARVMLAVKTVLATVDEIPILVFDEIDANIGGETACRVGEELALLGRYKQIISISHLAQVAVCADDHFRVAKRVSGGRTLSGIRKLDERARVEEIARMLGGGDSASAHAADMLKQARRPRKKS
;
A
#
# COMPACT_ATOMS: atom_id res chain seq x y z
N MET A 1 -14.16 -12.13 -38.52
CA MET A 1 -13.37 -11.85 -39.74
C MET A 1 -13.61 -10.41 -40.12
N PRO A 2 -12.58 -9.60 -40.50
CA PRO A 2 -11.30 -10.02 -41.02
C PRO A 2 -10.08 -9.54 -40.20
N TYR A 3 -9.20 -10.47 -39.90
CA TYR A 3 -7.81 -10.22 -39.58
C TYR A 3 -7.02 -10.34 -40.89
N VAL A 4 -6.82 -9.29 -41.60
CA VAL A 4 -5.80 -9.24 -42.69
C VAL A 4 -5.44 -7.78 -42.91
N PHE A 5 -4.16 -7.53 -42.87
CA PHE A 5 -3.33 -6.43 -43.34
C PHE A 5 -2.46 -5.79 -42.25
N TRP A 6 -1.49 -6.55 -41.76
CA TRP A 6 -0.22 -5.98 -41.32
C TRP A 6 0.91 -6.75 -42.02
N GLU A 7 1.06 -6.51 -43.35
CA GLU A 7 2.26 -6.91 -44.06
C GLU A 7 3.41 -5.96 -43.69
N LYS A 8 4.51 -6.59 -43.27
CA LYS A 8 5.82 -6.04 -42.95
C LYS A 8 6.21 -4.88 -43.86
N ARG A 9 6.08 -3.64 -43.40
CA ARG A 9 6.89 -2.55 -43.92
C ARG A 9 8.17 -2.47 -43.10
N GLN A 10 9.25 -3.09 -43.60
CA GLN A 10 10.60 -2.82 -43.09
C GLN A 10 10.88 -1.32 -43.25
N PRO A 11 11.48 -0.65 -42.24
CA PRO A 11 11.88 0.74 -42.37
C PRO A 11 12.86 0.84 -43.52
N ARG A 12 12.52 1.64 -44.53
CA ARG A 12 13.46 2.02 -45.60
C ARG A 12 14.65 2.69 -44.93
N THR A 13 15.83 2.11 -45.07
CA THR A 13 17.10 2.69 -44.67
C THR A 13 17.33 4.01 -45.42
N ALA A 14 16.83 5.10 -44.83
CA ALA A 14 17.22 6.44 -45.24
C ALA A 14 18.68 6.65 -44.86
N HIS A 15 19.47 7.19 -45.79
CA HIS A 15 20.87 7.52 -45.60
C HIS A 15 21.13 8.25 -44.29
N ARG A 16 21.70 7.52 -43.31
CA ARG A 16 22.17 8.06 -42.03
C ARG A 16 23.33 9.03 -42.33
N ARG A 17 23.05 10.35 -42.28
CA ARG A 17 24.09 11.34 -42.01
C ARG A 17 24.59 11.07 -40.58
N ALA A 18 25.91 11.07 -40.40
CA ALA A 18 26.55 10.88 -39.10
C ALA A 18 25.96 11.88 -38.06
N LEU A 19 25.09 11.38 -37.19
CA LEU A 19 24.61 12.11 -36.02
C LEU A 19 25.69 12.08 -34.94
N PRO A 20 25.81 13.11 -34.09
CA PRO A 20 26.71 13.07 -32.96
C PRO A 20 26.34 11.87 -32.06
N HIS A 21 27.35 11.16 -31.58
CA HIS A 21 27.33 9.96 -30.80
C HIS A 21 26.22 9.94 -29.72
N PHE A 22 25.09 9.32 -30.03
CA PHE A 22 24.26 8.68 -29.02
C PHE A 22 24.85 7.29 -28.82
N PRO A 23 25.21 6.91 -27.61
CA PRO A 23 25.82 5.59 -27.36
C PRO A 23 24.88 4.41 -27.69
N ASP A 24 23.56 4.62 -27.67
CA ASP A 24 22.53 3.65 -28.04
C ASP A 24 21.35 4.35 -28.75
N PRO A 25 20.49 3.61 -29.53
CA PRO A 25 19.29 4.21 -30.08
C PRO A 25 18.46 4.82 -28.95
N PRO A 26 18.13 6.13 -29.00
CA PRO A 26 17.41 6.77 -27.90
C PRO A 26 16.00 6.18 -27.79
N ILE A 27 15.45 6.19 -26.57
CA ILE A 27 14.01 5.98 -26.39
C ILE A 27 13.29 7.07 -27.17
N MET A 28 12.39 6.68 -28.06
CA MET A 28 11.71 7.65 -28.91
C MET A 28 10.31 7.18 -29.30
N LEU A 29 9.43 8.14 -29.49
CA LEU A 29 8.18 7.98 -30.22
C LEU A 29 8.53 7.92 -31.73
N ASN A 30 8.40 6.75 -32.33
CA ASN A 30 8.73 6.53 -33.73
C ASN A 30 7.63 7.10 -34.63
N TRP A 31 6.40 6.77 -34.31
CA TRP A 31 5.25 7.18 -35.09
C TRP A 31 4.00 7.36 -34.23
N LEU A 32 3.11 8.21 -34.72
CA LEU A 32 1.76 8.44 -34.15
C LEU A 32 0.76 8.33 -35.29
N SER A 33 -0.25 7.49 -35.14
CA SER A 33 -1.39 7.35 -36.03
C SER A 33 -2.68 7.78 -35.33
N VAL A 34 -3.46 8.56 -36.01
CA VAL A 34 -4.72 9.11 -35.49
C VAL A 34 -5.81 8.88 -36.54
N GLN A 35 -6.93 8.24 -36.14
CA GLN A 35 -8.08 8.02 -36.98
C GLN A 35 -9.35 8.56 -36.33
N ASN A 36 -10.14 9.31 -37.10
CA ASN A 36 -11.43 9.88 -36.73
C ASN A 36 -11.43 10.70 -35.43
N LEU A 37 -10.38 11.51 -35.21
CA LEU A 37 -10.29 12.41 -34.07
C LEU A 37 -10.62 13.84 -34.46
N ALA A 38 -11.66 14.41 -33.94
CA ALA A 38 -12.15 15.77 -34.22
C ALA A 38 -12.26 16.06 -35.74
N ILE A 39 -11.43 16.93 -36.28
CA ILE A 39 -11.41 17.28 -37.72
C ILE A 39 -10.44 16.41 -38.53
N VAL A 40 -9.68 15.52 -37.89
CA VAL A 40 -8.73 14.62 -38.56
C VAL A 40 -9.42 13.30 -38.87
N GLU A 41 -9.45 12.95 -40.15
CA GLU A 41 -9.96 11.63 -40.58
C GLU A 41 -8.89 10.57 -40.41
N GLU A 42 -7.70 10.83 -40.94
CA GLU A 42 -6.53 9.99 -40.84
C GLU A 42 -5.28 10.84 -40.87
N ALA A 43 -4.35 10.60 -39.97
CA ALA A 43 -3.03 11.19 -39.95
C ALA A 43 -2.01 10.20 -39.40
N GLU A 44 -0.87 10.13 -40.08
CA GLU A 44 0.29 9.34 -39.63
C GLU A 44 1.51 10.26 -39.64
N ILE A 45 2.29 10.22 -38.55
CA ILE A 45 3.46 11.07 -38.35
C ILE A 45 4.62 10.17 -37.94
N GLU A 46 5.71 10.19 -38.67
CA GLU A 46 6.97 9.53 -38.31
C GLU A 46 7.94 10.60 -37.78
N PHE A 47 8.20 10.54 -36.47
CA PHE A 47 9.07 11.49 -35.78
C PHE A 47 10.55 11.11 -35.89
N GLY A 48 11.42 12.12 -35.87
CA GLY A 48 12.85 11.94 -35.72
C GLY A 48 13.29 11.89 -34.26
N PRO A 49 14.53 11.46 -33.99
CA PRO A 49 15.02 11.24 -32.64
C PRO A 49 15.35 12.53 -31.86
N SER A 50 15.49 13.65 -32.53
CA SER A 50 15.92 14.91 -31.93
C SER A 50 14.77 15.93 -31.85
N PHE A 51 14.97 17.15 -32.33
CA PHE A 51 13.97 18.21 -32.26
C PHE A 51 13.02 18.18 -33.48
N ASN A 52 11.74 17.85 -33.20
CA ASN A 52 10.64 17.85 -34.16
C ASN A 52 9.75 19.08 -33.95
N VAL A 53 9.45 19.82 -34.98
CA VAL A 53 8.52 20.95 -34.93
C VAL A 53 7.29 20.70 -35.80
N ILE A 54 6.13 21.04 -35.26
CA ILE A 54 4.84 20.97 -35.98
C ILE A 54 4.33 22.40 -36.17
N THR A 55 4.18 22.82 -37.44
CA THR A 55 3.62 24.13 -37.79
C THR A 55 2.31 23.97 -38.56
N GLY A 56 1.63 25.08 -38.86
CA GLY A 56 0.39 25.09 -39.61
C GLY A 56 -0.52 26.24 -39.19
N GLU A 57 -1.61 26.44 -39.91
CA GLU A 57 -2.60 27.49 -39.61
C GLU A 57 -3.35 27.22 -38.30
N THR A 58 -3.79 28.29 -37.63
CA THR A 58 -4.67 28.21 -36.48
C THR A 58 -5.95 27.45 -36.84
N GLY A 59 -6.34 26.50 -35.99
CA GLY A 59 -7.50 25.63 -36.24
C GLY A 59 -7.29 24.57 -37.33
N ALA A 60 -6.05 24.35 -37.83
CA ALA A 60 -5.76 23.32 -38.83
C ALA A 60 -5.56 21.91 -38.26
N GLY A 61 -5.64 21.69 -36.94
CA GLY A 61 -5.49 20.39 -36.33
C GLY A 61 -4.25 20.22 -35.44
N LYS A 62 -3.47 21.29 -35.19
CA LYS A 62 -2.33 21.24 -34.26
C LYS A 62 -2.78 20.78 -32.86
N SER A 63 -3.85 21.37 -32.33
CA SER A 63 -4.44 20.98 -31.06
C SER A 63 -5.01 19.53 -31.05
N VAL A 64 -5.34 19.00 -32.24
CA VAL A 64 -5.80 17.61 -32.37
C VAL A 64 -4.63 16.64 -32.10
N ILE A 65 -3.40 16.98 -32.54
CA ILE A 65 -2.21 16.15 -32.25
C ILE A 65 -1.88 16.17 -30.78
N MET A 66 -1.97 17.35 -30.12
CA MET A 66 -1.83 17.42 -28.66
C MET A 66 -2.91 16.61 -27.94
N GLY A 67 -4.16 16.73 -28.39
CA GLY A 67 -5.25 15.93 -27.87
C GLY A 67 -5.04 14.43 -28.05
N ALA A 68 -4.50 14.00 -29.22
CA ALA A 68 -4.15 12.61 -29.47
C ALA A 68 -3.06 12.11 -28.53
N LEU A 69 -1.98 12.88 -28.35
CA LEU A 69 -0.92 12.55 -27.38
C LEU A 69 -1.48 12.49 -25.97
N GLY A 70 -2.24 13.50 -25.53
CA GLY A 70 -2.87 13.49 -24.21
C GLY A 70 -3.79 12.28 -23.99
N LEU A 71 -4.55 11.87 -24.99
CA LEU A 71 -5.38 10.68 -24.92
C LEU A 71 -4.54 9.39 -24.78
N LEU A 72 -3.42 9.26 -25.52
CA LEU A 72 -2.48 8.15 -25.37
C LEU A 72 -1.81 8.13 -24.00
N LEU A 73 -1.56 9.31 -23.41
CA LEU A 73 -0.98 9.47 -22.08
C LEU A 73 -2.00 9.23 -20.95
N GLY A 74 -3.25 8.86 -21.31
CA GLY A 74 -4.26 8.48 -20.32
C GLY A 74 -5.15 9.61 -19.85
N ASN A 75 -5.23 10.74 -20.59
CA ASN A 75 -6.22 11.77 -20.31
C ASN A 75 -7.63 11.24 -20.50
N ARG A 76 -8.58 11.85 -19.81
CA ARG A 76 -10.00 11.46 -19.92
C ARG A 76 -10.49 11.62 -21.36
N ALA A 77 -11.06 10.56 -21.92
CA ALA A 77 -11.65 10.62 -23.24
C ALA A 77 -13.00 11.35 -23.18
N ASP A 78 -13.15 12.40 -23.99
CA ASP A 78 -14.43 13.03 -24.24
C ASP A 78 -15.03 12.41 -25.53
N LYS A 79 -16.30 12.06 -25.49
CA LYS A 79 -17.03 11.53 -26.66
C LYS A 79 -17.15 12.55 -27.79
N SER A 80 -17.10 13.84 -27.48
CA SER A 80 -17.05 14.92 -28.46
C SER A 80 -15.76 14.94 -29.31
N ALA A 81 -14.72 14.21 -28.88
CA ALA A 81 -13.50 14.04 -29.64
C ALA A 81 -13.67 13.13 -30.86
N ILE A 82 -14.71 12.29 -30.91
CA ILE A 82 -14.99 11.43 -32.07
C ILE A 82 -15.48 12.32 -33.21
N ARG A 83 -14.88 12.13 -34.40
CA ARG A 83 -15.27 12.85 -35.61
C ARG A 83 -16.75 12.64 -35.93
N THR A 84 -17.42 13.73 -36.31
CA THR A 84 -18.85 13.68 -36.68
C THR A 84 -19.09 12.70 -37.83
N GLY A 85 -19.93 11.69 -37.58
CA GLY A 85 -20.26 10.65 -38.55
C GLY A 85 -19.37 9.41 -38.48
N ALA A 86 -18.44 9.34 -37.53
CA ALA A 86 -17.65 8.13 -37.23
C ALA A 86 -18.19 7.42 -35.98
N ASP A 87 -18.09 6.11 -35.96
CA ASP A 87 -18.55 5.27 -34.83
C ASP A 87 -17.50 5.22 -33.70
N HIS A 88 -16.25 5.43 -34.04
CA HIS A 88 -15.12 5.39 -33.10
C HIS A 88 -13.98 6.29 -33.57
N CYS A 89 -13.12 6.59 -32.61
CA CYS A 89 -11.81 7.22 -32.82
C CYS A 89 -10.74 6.22 -32.35
N GLU A 90 -9.66 6.10 -33.14
CA GLU A 90 -8.49 5.27 -32.78
C GLU A 90 -7.22 6.10 -32.80
N ILE A 91 -6.40 5.91 -31.78
CA ILE A 91 -5.08 6.55 -31.66
C ILE A 91 -4.09 5.46 -31.34
N SER A 92 -3.00 5.40 -32.10
CA SER A 92 -1.93 4.42 -31.91
C SER A 92 -0.57 5.10 -31.98
N ALA A 93 0.37 4.61 -31.18
CA ALA A 93 1.76 5.11 -31.19
C ALA A 93 2.75 3.98 -30.95
N GLY A 94 3.86 4.01 -31.67
CA GLY A 94 4.96 3.07 -31.50
C GLY A 94 6.19 3.76 -30.90
N PHE A 95 6.72 3.18 -29.83
CA PHE A 95 7.90 3.65 -29.12
C PHE A 95 9.04 2.64 -29.25
N THR A 96 10.27 3.13 -29.40
CA THR A 96 11.48 2.32 -29.19
C THR A 96 11.90 2.41 -27.73
N LEU A 97 12.17 1.26 -27.10
CA LEU A 97 12.63 1.16 -25.73
C LEU A 97 13.87 0.24 -25.69
N PRO A 98 15.09 0.78 -25.81
CA PRO A 98 16.33 0.00 -25.81
C PRO A 98 16.50 -0.86 -24.55
N PRO A 99 17.23 -2.01 -24.62
CA PRO A 99 17.31 -3.01 -23.56
C PRO A 99 17.72 -2.47 -22.19
N ASP A 100 18.69 -1.59 -22.14
CA ASP A 100 19.25 -1.04 -20.91
C ASP A 100 18.59 0.28 -20.44
N SER A 101 17.51 0.69 -21.14
CA SER A 101 16.83 1.94 -20.86
C SER A 101 15.65 1.74 -19.91
N LEU A 102 15.39 2.74 -19.06
CA LEU A 102 14.26 2.78 -18.13
C LEU A 102 14.01 1.45 -17.38
N PRO A 103 14.97 0.95 -16.57
CA PRO A 103 14.87 -0.39 -15.95
C PRO A 103 13.61 -0.58 -15.13
N LYS A 104 13.10 0.47 -14.47
CA LYS A 104 11.84 0.42 -13.72
C LYS A 104 10.62 0.21 -14.62
N LEU A 105 10.60 0.85 -15.80
CA LEU A 105 9.53 0.66 -16.76
C LEU A 105 9.58 -0.74 -17.37
N ARG A 106 10.77 -1.24 -17.70
CA ARG A 106 10.94 -2.61 -18.20
C ARG A 106 10.48 -3.66 -17.18
N ALA A 107 10.86 -3.52 -15.92
CA ALA A 107 10.38 -4.38 -14.84
C ALA A 107 8.85 -4.33 -14.73
N PHE A 108 8.26 -3.13 -14.75
CA PHE A 108 6.81 -2.96 -14.72
C PHE A 108 6.10 -3.62 -15.91
N LEU A 109 6.65 -3.50 -17.13
CA LEU A 109 6.11 -4.18 -18.32
C LEU A 109 6.21 -5.69 -18.21
N ALA A 110 7.32 -6.23 -17.68
CA ALA A 110 7.53 -7.65 -17.45
C ALA A 110 6.53 -8.20 -16.41
N ASP A 111 6.40 -7.54 -15.27
CA ASP A 111 5.51 -7.93 -14.18
C ASP A 111 4.02 -7.97 -14.61
N ASN A 112 3.66 -7.16 -15.61
CA ASN A 112 2.31 -7.12 -16.17
C ASN A 112 2.16 -7.94 -17.46
N ALA A 113 3.17 -8.73 -17.85
CA ALA A 113 3.19 -9.53 -19.10
C ALA A 113 2.90 -8.69 -20.37
N LEU A 114 3.47 -7.47 -20.42
CA LEU A 114 3.27 -6.51 -21.51
C LEU A 114 4.49 -6.39 -22.45
N ILE A 115 5.55 -7.19 -22.24
CA ILE A 115 6.69 -7.23 -23.18
C ILE A 115 6.31 -8.09 -24.38
N SER A 116 6.58 -7.59 -25.59
CA SER A 116 6.43 -8.37 -26.82
C SER A 116 7.59 -9.35 -26.96
N GLU A 117 7.32 -10.62 -27.19
CA GLU A 117 8.35 -11.64 -27.46
C GLU A 117 9.02 -11.43 -28.84
N GLU A 118 8.25 -10.92 -29.82
CA GLU A 118 8.76 -10.67 -31.18
C GLU A 118 9.59 -9.37 -31.26
N GLU A 119 9.20 -8.35 -30.51
CA GLU A 119 9.81 -7.02 -30.51
C GLU A 119 10.02 -6.50 -29.08
N PRO A 120 11.01 -7.05 -28.34
CA PRO A 120 11.21 -6.72 -26.92
C PRO A 120 11.64 -5.27 -26.65
N ASP A 121 12.13 -4.58 -27.69
CA ASP A 121 12.57 -3.19 -27.62
C ASP A 121 11.52 -2.22 -28.18
N SER A 122 10.29 -2.68 -28.37
CA SER A 122 9.17 -1.89 -28.88
C SER A 122 8.02 -1.87 -27.87
N VAL A 123 7.38 -0.71 -27.74
CA VAL A 123 6.14 -0.54 -26.98
C VAL A 123 5.10 0.08 -27.89
N LEU A 124 4.08 -0.70 -28.22
CA LEU A 124 2.93 -0.25 -29.01
C LEU A 124 1.80 0.12 -28.05
N VAL A 125 1.38 1.38 -28.06
CA VAL A 125 0.23 1.87 -27.32
C VAL A 125 -0.91 2.14 -28.29
N ARG A 126 -2.11 1.62 -27.99
CA ARG A 126 -3.31 1.85 -28.80
C ARG A 126 -4.51 2.16 -27.92
N ARG A 127 -5.28 3.16 -28.28
CA ARG A 127 -6.53 3.52 -27.62
C ARG A 127 -7.67 3.65 -28.60
N VAL A 128 -8.76 2.97 -28.31
CA VAL A 128 -10.01 2.98 -29.10
C VAL A 128 -11.11 3.59 -28.26
N ILE A 129 -11.72 4.67 -28.73
CA ILE A 129 -12.78 5.42 -28.06
C ILE A 129 -14.05 5.30 -28.90
N THR A 130 -15.11 4.80 -28.30
CA THR A 130 -16.44 4.71 -28.90
C THR A 130 -17.41 5.63 -28.16
N HIS A 131 -18.62 5.78 -28.66
CA HIS A 131 -19.66 6.56 -27.98
C HIS A 131 -20.04 6.00 -26.59
N THR A 132 -19.72 4.72 -26.33
CA THR A 132 -20.09 4.04 -25.08
C THR A 132 -18.91 3.65 -24.18
N SER A 133 -17.71 3.46 -24.76
CA SER A 133 -16.55 2.92 -24.05
C SER A 133 -15.22 3.51 -24.53
N SER A 134 -14.19 3.35 -23.70
CA SER A 134 -12.79 3.60 -24.07
C SER A 134 -11.97 2.37 -23.68
N ARG A 135 -11.21 1.81 -24.62
CA ARG A 135 -10.35 0.64 -24.43
C ARG A 135 -8.92 1.00 -24.72
N ASN A 136 -8.01 0.53 -23.86
CA ASN A 136 -6.58 0.80 -23.98
C ASN A 136 -5.85 -0.52 -24.19
N PHE A 137 -4.82 -0.52 -25.02
CA PHE A 137 -4.01 -1.69 -25.32
C PHE A 137 -2.54 -1.30 -25.29
N VAL A 138 -1.70 -2.20 -24.77
CA VAL A 138 -0.24 -2.13 -24.80
C VAL A 138 0.27 -3.45 -25.36
N ASN A 139 1.05 -3.40 -26.44
CA ASN A 139 1.53 -4.58 -27.16
C ASN A 139 0.44 -5.63 -27.43
N GLY A 140 -0.77 -5.15 -27.82
CA GLY A 140 -1.92 -6.01 -28.10
C GLY A 140 -2.74 -6.43 -26.89
N SER A 141 -2.22 -6.35 -25.67
CA SER A 141 -2.90 -6.70 -24.43
C SER A 141 -3.78 -5.57 -23.94
N ALA A 142 -5.01 -5.87 -23.52
CA ALA A 142 -5.92 -4.88 -22.97
C ALA A 142 -5.47 -4.48 -21.55
N VAL A 143 -5.37 -3.16 -21.30
CA VAL A 143 -4.93 -2.61 -20.02
C VAL A 143 -5.93 -1.60 -19.46
N ASN A 144 -5.94 -1.44 -18.15
CA ASN A 144 -6.70 -0.36 -17.51
C ASN A 144 -5.98 1.00 -17.67
N LEU A 145 -6.72 2.08 -17.39
CA LEU A 145 -6.21 3.44 -17.58
C LEU A 145 -5.01 3.78 -16.67
N ASN A 146 -4.93 3.17 -15.48
CA ASN A 146 -3.83 3.43 -14.54
C ASN A 146 -2.52 2.80 -15.04
N VAL A 147 -2.58 1.60 -15.59
CA VAL A 147 -1.42 0.95 -16.23
C VAL A 147 -0.95 1.77 -17.44
N LEU A 148 -1.89 2.22 -18.28
CA LEU A 148 -1.56 3.10 -19.41
C LEU A 148 -0.84 4.38 -18.95
N ARG A 149 -1.37 5.05 -17.92
CA ARG A 149 -0.76 6.26 -17.35
C ARG A 149 0.64 6.02 -16.80
N ALA A 150 0.83 4.93 -16.07
CA ALA A 150 2.13 4.57 -15.49
C ALA A 150 3.19 4.39 -16.58
N ILE A 151 2.86 3.70 -17.68
CA ILE A 151 3.75 3.49 -18.82
C ILE A 151 4.02 4.83 -19.53
N ALA A 152 2.98 5.58 -19.83
CA ALA A 152 3.07 6.82 -20.58
C ALA A 152 3.87 7.90 -19.84
N SER A 153 3.63 8.09 -18.53
CA SER A 153 4.34 9.09 -17.72
C SER A 153 5.83 8.77 -17.52
N ALA A 154 6.24 7.51 -17.66
CA ALA A 154 7.65 7.14 -17.65
C ALA A 154 8.37 7.47 -18.98
N MET A 155 7.64 7.61 -20.09
CA MET A 155 8.22 7.84 -21.42
C MET A 155 8.06 9.27 -21.92
N VAL A 156 6.94 9.93 -21.62
CA VAL A 156 6.58 11.22 -22.22
C VAL A 156 6.15 12.22 -21.14
N ASP A 157 6.70 13.43 -21.21
CA ASP A 157 6.29 14.58 -20.42
C ASP A 157 5.73 15.67 -21.34
N VAL A 158 4.48 16.09 -21.07
CA VAL A 158 3.77 17.06 -21.88
C VAL A 158 3.64 18.40 -21.16
N HIS A 159 4.05 19.46 -21.81
CA HIS A 159 3.99 20.82 -21.30
C HIS A 159 3.02 21.66 -22.15
N ALA A 160 1.74 21.58 -21.82
CA ALA A 160 0.65 22.28 -22.51
C ALA A 160 -0.13 23.16 -21.51
N ALA A 161 -0.93 24.09 -22.03
CA ALA A 161 -1.63 25.13 -21.27
C ALA A 161 -2.53 24.62 -20.12
N ASN A 162 -3.02 23.38 -20.22
CA ASN A 162 -3.97 22.78 -19.26
C ASN A 162 -3.42 21.52 -18.57
N GLU A 163 -2.15 21.19 -18.73
CA GLU A 163 -1.55 20.02 -18.11
C GLU A 163 -0.61 20.43 -16.98
N ASN A 164 -0.81 19.82 -15.81
CA ASN A 164 0.04 20.03 -14.65
C ASN A 164 1.40 19.37 -14.92
N ALA A 165 2.39 20.17 -15.28
CA ALA A 165 3.77 19.71 -15.32
C ALA A 165 4.15 19.13 -13.95
N ALA A 166 4.77 17.96 -13.91
CA ALA A 166 5.09 17.24 -12.66
C ALA A 166 5.84 18.11 -11.63
N ILE A 167 6.68 19.07 -12.09
CA ILE A 167 7.42 19.98 -11.19
C ILE A 167 6.54 21.05 -10.57
N LEU A 168 5.34 21.32 -11.09
CA LEU A 168 4.41 22.25 -10.47
C LEU A 168 3.80 21.67 -9.20
N ASP A 169 3.82 20.34 -9.03
CA ASP A 169 3.47 19.67 -7.80
C ASP A 169 4.62 19.78 -6.78
N PRO A 170 4.40 20.42 -5.62
CA PRO A 170 5.40 20.50 -4.56
C PRO A 170 5.95 19.13 -4.12
N GLY A 171 5.16 18.06 -4.23
CA GLY A 171 5.60 16.71 -3.92
C GLY A 171 6.77 16.21 -4.79
N ASN A 172 6.89 16.71 -6.02
CA ASN A 172 7.95 16.32 -6.96
C ASN A 172 9.17 17.27 -6.95
N GLN A 173 9.05 18.45 -6.34
CA GLN A 173 10.12 19.45 -6.36
C GLN A 173 11.35 19.01 -5.58
N LEU A 174 11.15 18.21 -4.54
CA LEU A 174 12.23 17.62 -3.75
C LEU A 174 13.05 16.61 -4.59
N ASP A 175 12.39 15.80 -5.43
CA ASP A 175 13.03 14.86 -6.35
C ASP A 175 13.88 15.59 -7.40
N VAL A 176 13.43 16.72 -7.91
CA VAL A 176 14.18 17.58 -8.82
C VAL A 176 15.48 18.07 -8.17
N LEU A 177 15.42 18.55 -6.93
CA LEU A 177 16.61 18.97 -6.19
C LEU A 177 17.57 17.81 -5.96
N ASP A 178 17.05 16.65 -5.52
CA ASP A 178 17.84 15.44 -5.25
C ASP A 178 18.54 14.92 -6.53
N ARG A 179 17.85 14.93 -7.67
CA ARG A 179 18.44 14.55 -8.97
C ARG A 179 19.51 15.54 -9.42
N PHE A 180 19.24 16.85 -9.34
CA PHE A 180 20.22 17.88 -9.68
C PHE A 180 21.48 17.76 -8.83
N ALA A 181 21.34 17.49 -7.55
CA ALA A 181 22.44 17.38 -6.60
C ALA A 181 23.11 15.98 -6.60
N GLY A 182 22.56 15.01 -7.33
CA GLY A 182 23.06 13.62 -7.36
C GLY A 182 22.94 12.89 -6.03
N LEU A 183 21.90 13.18 -5.23
CA LEU A 183 21.72 12.69 -3.85
C LEU A 183 21.01 11.33 -3.76
N GLN A 184 20.95 10.57 -4.85
CA GLN A 184 20.22 9.29 -4.90
C GLN A 184 20.74 8.27 -3.88
N LYS A 185 22.07 8.29 -3.59
CA LYS A 185 22.68 7.38 -2.59
C LYS A 185 22.23 7.72 -1.17
N GLU A 186 22.23 9.01 -0.84
CA GLU A 186 21.76 9.51 0.45
C GLU A 186 20.28 9.27 0.66
N LEU A 187 19.46 9.51 -0.37
CA LEU A 187 18.03 9.23 -0.36
C LEU A 187 17.74 7.74 -0.15
N ASN A 188 18.48 6.85 -0.82
CA ASN A 188 18.32 5.41 -0.64
C ASN A 188 18.73 4.97 0.78
N LEU A 189 19.75 5.61 1.36
CA LEU A 189 20.13 5.36 2.75
C LEU A 189 19.02 5.79 3.73
N VAL A 190 18.43 6.97 3.52
CA VAL A 190 17.30 7.44 4.34
C VAL A 190 16.12 6.48 4.24
N ARG A 191 15.77 6.02 3.04
CA ARG A 191 14.71 5.02 2.82
C ARG A 191 14.98 3.72 3.59
N ALA A 192 16.19 3.18 3.47
CA ALA A 192 16.57 1.95 4.18
C ALA A 192 16.49 2.11 5.71
N ARG A 193 16.90 3.28 6.25
CA ARG A 193 16.80 3.58 7.69
C ARG A 193 15.35 3.81 8.14
N TRP A 194 14.52 4.41 7.29
CA TRP A 194 13.09 4.54 7.53
C TRP A 194 12.38 3.19 7.59
N ASP A 195 12.70 2.28 6.67
CA ASP A 195 12.15 0.92 6.65
C ASP A 195 12.57 0.13 7.91
N ALA A 196 13.82 0.29 8.35
CA ALA A 196 14.30 -0.31 9.59
C ALA A 196 13.57 0.25 10.83
N LEU A 197 13.35 1.56 10.90
CA LEU A 197 12.60 2.21 11.98
C LEU A 197 11.13 1.77 12.01
N THR A 198 10.47 1.77 10.86
CA THR A 198 9.07 1.34 10.77
C THR A 198 8.90 -0.14 11.09
N GLY A 199 9.88 -0.96 10.71
CA GLY A 199 9.96 -2.36 11.10
C GLY A 199 10.09 -2.54 12.61
N ALA A 200 10.99 -1.80 13.26
CA ALA A 200 11.16 -1.84 14.72
C ALA A 200 9.91 -1.35 15.48
N ARG A 201 9.27 -0.28 15.00
CA ARG A 201 7.99 0.22 15.56
C ARG A 201 6.87 -0.81 15.44
N ARG A 202 6.78 -1.50 14.30
CA ARG A 202 5.79 -2.55 14.07
C ARG A 202 6.04 -3.75 14.98
N GLU A 203 7.28 -4.24 15.08
CA GLU A 203 7.65 -5.36 15.94
C GLU A 203 7.28 -5.08 17.42
N LYS A 204 7.57 -3.87 17.91
CA LYS A 204 7.19 -3.44 19.25
C LYS A 204 5.67 -3.38 19.45
N ALA A 205 4.94 -2.83 18.49
CA ALA A 205 3.48 -2.73 18.56
C ALA A 205 2.80 -4.11 18.51
N GLU A 206 3.28 -5.03 17.68
CA GLU A 206 2.83 -6.42 17.60
C GLU A 206 3.10 -7.15 18.92
N PHE A 207 4.30 -6.98 19.51
CA PHE A 207 4.63 -7.54 20.81
C PHE A 207 3.72 -7.00 21.91
N ASP A 208 3.56 -5.68 22.03
CA ASP A 208 2.69 -5.07 23.04
C ASP A 208 1.23 -5.52 22.89
N SER A 209 0.74 -5.73 21.67
CA SER A 209 -0.62 -6.22 21.42
C SER A 209 -0.82 -7.71 21.74
N SER A 210 0.24 -8.50 21.79
CA SER A 210 0.21 -9.93 22.09
C SER A 210 0.14 -10.23 23.60
N LEU A 211 0.46 -9.25 24.43
CA LEU A 211 0.48 -9.40 25.88
C LEU A 211 -0.90 -9.18 26.49
N PRO A 212 -1.24 -9.91 27.58
CA PRO A 212 -2.44 -9.63 28.33
C PRO A 212 -2.37 -8.24 28.97
N SER A 213 -3.52 -7.61 29.15
CA SER A 213 -3.58 -6.34 29.91
C SER A 213 -3.12 -6.55 31.36
N PRO A 214 -2.66 -5.52 32.06
CA PRO A 214 -2.30 -5.64 33.49
C PRO A 214 -3.42 -6.20 34.35
N GLU A 215 -4.67 -5.88 34.04
CA GLU A 215 -5.85 -6.40 34.74
C GLU A 215 -6.07 -7.88 34.44
N GLU A 216 -5.91 -8.28 33.19
CA GLU A 216 -5.97 -9.68 32.77
C GLU A 216 -4.82 -10.50 33.38
N ALA A 217 -3.59 -9.98 33.39
CA ALA A 217 -2.45 -10.61 34.02
C ALA A 217 -2.66 -10.81 35.53
N ALA A 218 -3.21 -9.81 36.24
CA ALA A 218 -3.55 -9.92 37.66
C ALA A 218 -4.66 -10.94 37.90
N ARG A 219 -5.60 -11.12 36.97
CA ARG A 219 -6.61 -12.19 37.06
C ARG A 219 -5.97 -13.55 36.85
N LEU A 220 -5.14 -13.71 35.83
CA LEU A 220 -4.46 -14.96 35.53
C LEU A 220 -3.55 -15.41 36.68
N ARG A 221 -2.84 -14.49 37.35
CA ARG A 221 -2.04 -14.81 38.55
C ARG A 221 -2.91 -15.35 39.68
N ARG A 222 -4.06 -14.72 39.94
CA ARG A 222 -5.01 -15.23 40.97
C ARG A 222 -5.56 -16.61 40.63
N ASP A 223 -5.90 -16.84 39.35
CA ASP A 223 -6.38 -18.14 38.90
C ASP A 223 -5.29 -19.23 39.07
N CYS A 224 -4.04 -18.89 38.76
CA CYS A 224 -2.87 -19.75 38.97
C CYS A 224 -2.69 -20.07 40.46
N GLU A 225 -2.64 -19.06 41.33
CA GLU A 225 -2.47 -19.21 42.77
C GLU A 225 -3.61 -20.03 43.42
N GLU A 226 -4.85 -19.87 42.95
CA GLU A 226 -6.01 -20.62 43.46
C GLU A 226 -5.90 -22.11 43.15
N ILE A 227 -5.54 -22.47 41.90
CA ILE A 227 -5.39 -23.87 41.50
C ILE A 227 -4.14 -24.51 42.14
N GLU A 228 -3.02 -23.78 42.18
CA GLU A 228 -1.78 -24.28 42.83
C GLU A 228 -1.96 -24.52 44.33
N ARG A 229 -2.64 -23.59 45.02
CA ARG A 229 -2.93 -23.77 46.47
C ARG A 229 -3.86 -24.93 46.71
N ALA A 230 -4.73 -25.24 45.76
CA ALA A 230 -5.63 -26.39 45.88
C ALA A 230 -4.92 -27.73 45.69
N ASP A 231 -3.71 -27.76 45.14
CA ASP A 231 -2.86 -28.94 44.94
C ASP A 231 -3.62 -30.12 44.32
N VAL A 232 -4.21 -29.88 43.16
CA VAL A 232 -5.10 -30.81 42.46
C VAL A 232 -4.30 -31.85 41.69
N HIS A 233 -4.75 -33.12 41.76
CA HIS A 233 -4.14 -34.23 41.04
C HIS A 233 -5.11 -34.87 40.04
N ALA A 234 -4.59 -35.42 38.95
CA ALA A 234 -5.40 -36.12 37.96
C ALA A 234 -6.05 -37.36 38.56
N GLY A 235 -7.36 -37.55 38.37
CA GLY A 235 -8.13 -38.69 38.88
C GLY A 235 -8.50 -38.63 40.36
N GLU A 236 -8.11 -37.56 41.06
CA GLU A 236 -8.41 -37.40 42.51
C GLU A 236 -9.90 -37.40 42.79
N ASP A 237 -10.72 -36.84 41.94
CA ASP A 237 -12.18 -36.79 42.12
C ASP A 237 -12.85 -38.17 42.02
N ASP A 238 -12.37 -39.06 41.17
CA ASP A 238 -12.88 -40.43 41.04
C ASP A 238 -12.48 -41.27 42.24
N GLU A 239 -11.24 -41.17 42.69
CA GLU A 239 -10.74 -41.84 43.87
C GLU A 239 -11.49 -41.37 45.15
N LEU A 240 -11.62 -40.05 45.31
CA LEU A 240 -12.30 -39.43 46.42
C LEU A 240 -13.80 -39.79 46.45
N THR A 241 -14.46 -39.81 45.29
CA THR A 241 -15.87 -40.23 45.16
C THR A 241 -16.04 -41.69 45.62
N SER A 242 -15.17 -42.58 45.15
CA SER A 242 -15.22 -44.00 45.52
C SER A 242 -15.04 -44.23 47.06
N ARG A 243 -14.11 -43.48 47.66
CA ARG A 243 -13.89 -43.54 49.13
C ARG A 243 -15.06 -42.93 49.90
N HIS A 244 -15.59 -41.81 49.44
CA HIS A 244 -16.77 -41.17 50.07
C HIS A 244 -18.00 -42.04 49.99
N ASP A 245 -18.30 -42.71 48.88
CA ASP A 245 -19.45 -43.61 48.72
C ASP A 245 -19.32 -44.79 49.63
N LEU A 246 -18.12 -45.35 49.82
CA LEU A 246 -17.87 -46.41 50.76
C LEU A 246 -18.15 -45.97 52.23
N ALA A 247 -17.59 -44.79 52.59
CA ALA A 247 -17.78 -44.23 53.94
C ALA A 247 -19.26 -43.87 54.24
N ALA A 248 -19.98 -43.33 53.28
CA ALA A 248 -21.40 -42.98 53.36
C ALA A 248 -22.28 -44.22 53.54
N ASN A 249 -21.96 -45.31 52.82
CA ASN A 249 -22.65 -46.60 53.03
C ASN A 249 -22.40 -47.16 54.43
N SER A 250 -21.15 -47.12 54.91
CA SER A 250 -20.76 -47.52 56.23
C SER A 250 -21.51 -46.73 57.32
N ARG A 251 -21.59 -45.43 57.19
CA ARG A 251 -22.36 -44.55 58.09
C ARG A 251 -23.85 -44.88 58.10
N THR A 252 -24.43 -45.15 56.92
CA THR A 252 -25.84 -45.56 56.84
C THR A 252 -26.11 -46.88 57.62
N VAL A 253 -25.18 -47.84 57.55
CA VAL A 253 -25.29 -49.12 58.32
C VAL A 253 -25.30 -48.83 59.78
N ILE A 254 -24.40 -48.01 60.34
CA ILE A 254 -24.34 -47.62 61.73
C ILE A 254 -25.66 -46.95 62.19
N GLU A 255 -26.17 -45.99 61.41
CA GLU A 255 -27.41 -45.25 61.71
C GLU A 255 -28.61 -46.18 61.75
N LEU A 256 -28.76 -47.09 60.77
CA LEU A 256 -29.85 -48.05 60.74
C LEU A 256 -29.78 -49.07 61.96
N ALA A 257 -28.58 -49.60 62.23
CA ALA A 257 -28.37 -50.48 63.35
C ALA A 257 -28.71 -49.77 64.67
N SER A 258 -28.22 -48.56 64.89
CA SER A 258 -28.50 -47.73 66.06
C SER A 258 -29.99 -47.45 66.23
N GLN A 259 -30.69 -47.13 65.14
CA GLN A 259 -32.13 -46.89 65.15
C GLN A 259 -32.91 -48.13 65.58
N VAL A 260 -32.52 -49.33 65.12
CA VAL A 260 -33.16 -50.60 65.51
C VAL A 260 -32.84 -50.91 66.94
N CYS A 261 -31.58 -50.79 67.40
CA CYS A 261 -31.22 -51.01 68.82
C CYS A 261 -31.98 -50.07 69.76
N GLY A 262 -32.12 -48.78 69.38
CA GLY A 262 -32.95 -47.83 70.15
C GLY A 262 -34.40 -48.24 70.28
N GLY A 263 -35.00 -48.86 69.27
CA GLY A 263 -36.34 -49.38 69.28
C GLY A 263 -36.47 -50.68 70.13
N LEU A 264 -35.40 -51.49 70.11
CA LEU A 264 -35.39 -52.78 70.84
C LEU A 264 -35.08 -52.60 72.33
N THR A 265 -34.00 -51.88 72.65
CA THR A 265 -33.44 -51.89 74.04
C THR A 265 -33.30 -50.53 74.69
N ASP A 266 -32.81 -49.51 73.95
CA ASP A 266 -32.28 -48.30 74.55
C ASP A 266 -33.27 -47.11 74.59
N GLY A 267 -34.40 -47.16 73.91
CA GLY A 267 -35.40 -46.10 73.87
C GLY A 267 -36.36 -46.15 75.05
N GLU A 268 -36.92 -45.02 75.49
CA GLU A 268 -37.93 -44.91 76.53
C GLU A 268 -39.19 -45.74 76.24
N ASP A 269 -39.52 -45.99 75.00
CA ASP A 269 -40.62 -46.83 74.52
C ASP A 269 -40.12 -48.13 73.88
N SER A 270 -38.95 -48.62 74.25
CA SER A 270 -38.35 -49.83 73.70
C SER A 270 -39.19 -51.11 74.02
N ILE A 271 -38.96 -52.12 73.16
CA ILE A 271 -39.63 -53.44 73.36
C ILE A 271 -39.27 -54.01 74.71
N VAL A 272 -38.01 -53.88 75.11
CA VAL A 272 -37.58 -54.36 76.46
C VAL A 272 -38.33 -53.65 77.58
N GLN A 273 -38.57 -52.33 77.47
CA GLN A 273 -39.39 -51.63 78.49
C GLN A 273 -40.85 -52.12 78.48
N ARG A 274 -41.41 -52.38 77.33
CA ARG A 274 -42.77 -52.97 77.22
C ARG A 274 -42.85 -54.39 77.77
N PHE A 275 -41.80 -55.18 77.62
CA PHE A 275 -41.72 -56.48 78.29
C PHE A 275 -41.69 -56.33 79.81
N ALA A 276 -40.99 -55.33 80.35
CA ALA A 276 -41.00 -55.06 81.80
C ALA A 276 -42.39 -54.68 82.29
N ASP A 277 -43.15 -53.88 81.54
CA ASP A 277 -44.55 -53.57 81.91
C ASP A 277 -45.46 -54.77 81.81
N CYS A 278 -45.34 -55.58 80.74
CA CYS A 278 -46.07 -56.84 80.64
C CYS A 278 -45.76 -57.79 81.83
N ARG A 279 -44.52 -57.90 82.22
CA ARG A 279 -44.07 -58.68 83.33
C ARG A 279 -44.73 -58.22 84.62
N ARG A 280 -44.84 -56.90 84.86
CA ARG A 280 -45.51 -56.30 86.00
C ARG A 280 -46.98 -56.70 86.06
N VAL A 281 -47.70 -56.74 84.98
CA VAL A 281 -49.11 -57.16 84.89
C VAL A 281 -49.24 -58.65 85.07
N LEU A 282 -48.39 -59.49 84.45
CA LEU A 282 -48.39 -60.95 84.61
C LEU A 282 -48.11 -61.41 86.02
N ARG A 283 -47.29 -60.72 86.84
CA ARG A 283 -47.10 -60.97 88.26
C ARG A 283 -48.41 -60.79 89.02
N GLY A 284 -49.36 -60.02 88.59
CA GLY A 284 -50.70 -59.94 89.14
C GLY A 284 -51.47 -61.23 88.94
N LEU A 285 -51.25 -61.98 87.87
CA LEU A 285 -51.87 -63.27 87.57
C LEU A 285 -51.31 -64.41 88.41
N GLU A 286 -50.08 -64.35 88.90
CA GLU A 286 -49.43 -65.32 89.80
C GLU A 286 -50.23 -65.61 91.05
N ARG A 287 -51.00 -64.64 91.55
CA ARG A 287 -51.87 -64.76 92.72
C ARG A 287 -53.19 -65.51 92.46
N ILE A 288 -53.60 -65.65 91.19
CA ILE A 288 -54.87 -66.21 90.75
C ILE A 288 -54.67 -67.62 90.17
N GLU A 289 -53.67 -67.77 89.25
CA GLU A 289 -53.35 -69.00 88.52
C GLU A 289 -51.81 -69.20 88.42
N PRO A 290 -51.12 -69.65 89.50
CA PRO A 290 -49.67 -69.69 89.63
C PRO A 290 -48.97 -70.49 88.51
N GLY A 291 -49.49 -71.68 88.16
CA GLY A 291 -48.84 -72.54 87.14
C GLY A 291 -48.86 -71.98 85.74
N ARG A 292 -50.00 -71.38 85.38
CA ARG A 292 -50.07 -70.70 84.03
C ARG A 292 -49.32 -69.40 83.99
N ALA A 293 -49.28 -68.63 85.08
CA ALA A 293 -48.51 -67.40 85.17
C ALA A 293 -47.01 -67.64 84.96
N GLU A 294 -46.49 -68.74 85.58
CA GLU A 294 -45.10 -69.16 85.38
C GLU A 294 -44.79 -69.51 83.90
N GLU A 295 -45.70 -70.20 83.19
CA GLU A 295 -45.55 -70.50 81.76
C GLU A 295 -45.48 -69.26 80.95
N PHE A 296 -46.34 -68.23 81.17
CA PHE A 296 -46.35 -66.95 80.42
C PHE A 296 -45.15 -66.10 80.79
N LEU A 297 -44.69 -66.05 82.03
CA LEU A 297 -43.48 -65.35 82.45
C LEU A 297 -42.24 -65.95 81.79
N ASN A 298 -42.14 -67.29 81.76
CA ASN A 298 -41.04 -67.98 81.06
C ASN A 298 -41.06 -67.75 79.54
N ALA A 299 -42.25 -67.64 78.93
CA ALA A 299 -42.38 -67.28 77.52
C ALA A 299 -41.95 -65.81 77.26
N LEU A 300 -42.33 -64.89 78.16
CA LEU A 300 -41.93 -63.49 78.08
C LEU A 300 -40.40 -63.30 78.22
N ASP A 301 -39.80 -64.11 79.21
CA ASP A 301 -38.34 -64.06 79.39
C ASP A 301 -37.59 -64.57 78.17
N ARG A 302 -38.04 -65.66 77.52
CA ARG A 302 -37.45 -66.14 76.26
C ARG A 302 -37.58 -65.10 75.11
N ALA A 303 -38.74 -64.44 75.01
CA ALA A 303 -38.93 -63.38 74.00
C ALA A 303 -38.02 -62.19 74.26
N LYS A 304 -37.86 -61.79 75.53
CA LYS A 304 -36.92 -60.75 75.94
C LYS A 304 -35.47 -61.12 75.56
N GLU A 305 -35.05 -62.35 75.92
CA GLU A 305 -33.72 -62.89 75.63
C GLU A 305 -33.44 -62.81 74.09
N SER A 306 -34.40 -63.21 73.25
CA SER A 306 -34.28 -63.12 71.82
C SER A 306 -34.16 -61.68 71.30
N VAL A 307 -34.81 -60.71 71.99
CA VAL A 307 -34.68 -59.27 71.62
C VAL A 307 -33.33 -58.73 72.08
N ASP A 308 -32.87 -59.11 73.27
CA ASP A 308 -31.55 -58.71 73.78
C ASP A 308 -30.43 -59.29 72.94
N ASP A 309 -30.52 -60.54 72.45
CA ASP A 309 -29.58 -61.20 71.57
C ASP A 309 -29.52 -60.45 70.23
N LEU A 310 -30.69 -60.16 69.59
CA LEU A 310 -30.74 -59.40 68.30
C LEU A 310 -30.13 -58.00 68.44
N SER A 311 -30.41 -57.33 69.59
CA SER A 311 -29.83 -56.00 69.83
C SER A 311 -28.30 -56.06 69.97
N SER A 312 -27.82 -57.10 70.70
CA SER A 312 -26.38 -57.31 70.86
C SER A 312 -25.69 -57.65 69.58
N ASP A 313 -26.30 -58.50 68.71
CA ASP A 313 -25.74 -58.84 67.39
C ASP A 313 -25.67 -57.63 66.48
N LEU A 314 -26.73 -56.78 66.45
CA LEU A 314 -26.75 -55.56 65.68
C LEU A 314 -25.72 -54.52 66.17
N ALA A 315 -25.59 -54.38 67.52
CA ALA A 315 -24.57 -53.48 68.08
C ALA A 315 -23.15 -53.97 67.77
N SER A 316 -22.93 -55.31 67.86
CA SER A 316 -21.65 -55.90 67.43
C SER A 316 -21.36 -55.63 65.94
N PHE A 317 -22.33 -55.90 65.09
CA PHE A 317 -22.20 -55.63 63.64
C PHE A 317 -21.89 -54.14 63.35
N ALA A 318 -22.59 -53.21 64.00
CA ALA A 318 -22.36 -51.81 63.88
C ALA A 318 -20.95 -51.38 64.36
N SER A 319 -20.42 -52.04 65.40
CA SER A 319 -19.08 -51.75 65.92
C SER A 319 -17.92 -52.28 65.05
N GLU A 320 -18.20 -53.27 64.20
CA GLU A 320 -17.23 -53.77 63.21
C GLU A 320 -17.06 -52.83 62.02
N VAL A 321 -18.01 -51.91 61.84
CA VAL A 321 -17.97 -50.89 60.72
C VAL A 321 -17.31 -49.62 61.25
N GLU A 322 -16.01 -49.45 60.94
CA GLU A 322 -15.29 -48.23 61.30
C GLU A 322 -15.63 -47.09 60.29
N VAL A 323 -16.10 -45.96 60.84
CA VAL A 323 -16.26 -44.71 60.12
C VAL A 323 -15.58 -43.62 60.93
N ASP A 324 -14.51 -43.02 60.33
CA ASP A 324 -13.91 -41.81 60.88
C ASP A 324 -14.71 -40.58 60.40
N GLU A 325 -15.46 -39.99 61.28
CA GLU A 325 -16.31 -38.81 60.99
C GLU A 325 -15.48 -37.61 60.54
N GLN A 326 -14.26 -37.49 61.07
CA GLN A 326 -13.37 -36.39 60.66
C GLN A 326 -12.88 -36.60 59.24
N GLU A 327 -12.43 -37.80 58.87
CA GLU A 327 -12.02 -38.14 57.51
C GLU A 327 -13.19 -37.98 56.55
N PHE A 328 -14.42 -38.35 56.93
CA PHE A 328 -15.59 -38.15 56.07
C PHE A 328 -15.86 -36.66 55.77
N GLN A 329 -15.79 -35.80 56.78
CA GLN A 329 -15.96 -34.35 56.63
C GLN A 329 -14.85 -33.75 55.75
N GLU A 330 -13.60 -34.17 55.96
CA GLU A 330 -12.47 -33.74 55.13
C GLU A 330 -12.65 -34.12 53.62
N MET A 331 -13.17 -35.36 53.40
CA MET A 331 -13.51 -35.79 52.03
C MET A 331 -14.61 -34.91 51.40
N GLU A 332 -15.69 -34.61 52.15
CA GLU A 332 -16.76 -33.72 51.64
C GLU A 332 -16.25 -32.30 51.31
N GLU A 333 -15.42 -31.72 52.18
CA GLU A 333 -14.83 -30.39 51.93
C GLU A 333 -13.92 -30.42 50.73
N ARG A 334 -13.11 -31.45 50.57
CA ARG A 334 -12.25 -31.63 49.40
C ARG A 334 -13.06 -31.78 48.11
N MET A 335 -14.11 -32.60 48.12
CA MET A 335 -15.02 -32.76 46.97
C MET A 335 -15.68 -31.43 46.56
N ARG A 336 -16.12 -30.62 47.53
CA ARG A 336 -16.71 -29.29 47.29
C ARG A 336 -15.68 -28.34 46.64
N LEU A 337 -14.43 -28.38 47.11
CA LEU A 337 -13.33 -27.61 46.52
C LEU A 337 -13.09 -28.02 45.06
N LEU A 338 -12.94 -29.32 44.80
CA LEU A 338 -12.71 -29.85 43.45
C LEU A 338 -13.86 -29.51 42.49
N GLN A 339 -15.11 -29.64 42.95
CA GLN A 339 -16.29 -29.24 42.13
C GLN A 339 -16.31 -27.74 41.83
N THR A 340 -15.85 -26.90 42.76
CA THR A 340 -15.77 -25.46 42.56
C THR A 340 -14.74 -25.13 41.49
N LEU A 341 -13.57 -25.78 41.55
CA LEU A 341 -12.51 -25.61 40.53
C LEU A 341 -12.95 -26.12 39.17
N LYS A 342 -13.60 -27.32 39.11
CA LYS A 342 -14.13 -27.86 37.85
C LYS A 342 -15.15 -26.93 37.20
N ARG A 343 -16.04 -26.33 37.97
CA ARG A 343 -17.05 -25.37 37.45
C ARG A 343 -16.45 -24.08 36.91
N ARG A 344 -15.29 -23.67 37.45
CA ARG A 344 -14.62 -22.40 37.03
C ARG A 344 -13.65 -22.59 35.88
N TYR A 345 -12.90 -23.69 35.86
CA TYR A 345 -11.72 -23.85 35.03
C TYR A 345 -11.80 -24.96 33.98
N GLY A 346 -12.74 -25.93 34.16
CA GLY A 346 -12.94 -27.00 33.18
C GLY A 346 -13.74 -28.16 33.73
N PRO A 347 -14.44 -28.95 32.91
CA PRO A 347 -15.37 -29.99 33.35
C PRO A 347 -14.70 -31.18 34.09
N THR A 348 -13.40 -31.40 33.85
CA THR A 348 -12.60 -32.46 34.49
C THR A 348 -11.41 -31.86 35.22
N LEU A 349 -10.77 -32.65 36.15
CA LEU A 349 -9.53 -32.22 36.81
C LEU A 349 -8.37 -32.08 35.81
N ASP A 350 -8.33 -32.91 34.77
CA ASP A 350 -7.36 -32.77 33.68
C ASP A 350 -7.52 -31.44 32.93
N ASP A 351 -8.76 -30.99 32.71
CA ASP A 351 -9.01 -29.68 32.12
C ASP A 351 -8.56 -28.53 33.03
N VAL A 352 -8.75 -28.67 34.37
CA VAL A 352 -8.27 -27.72 35.37
C VAL A 352 -6.74 -27.63 35.33
N LEU A 353 -6.04 -28.77 35.29
CA LEU A 353 -4.58 -28.83 35.19
C LEU A 353 -4.07 -28.29 33.86
N ALA A 354 -4.72 -28.63 32.76
CA ALA A 354 -4.38 -28.07 31.43
C ALA A 354 -4.64 -26.55 31.37
N HIS A 355 -5.65 -26.07 32.11
CA HIS A 355 -5.87 -24.63 32.28
C HIS A 355 -4.74 -23.97 33.07
N LEU A 356 -4.29 -24.59 34.16
CA LEU A 356 -3.17 -24.11 34.96
C LEU A 356 -1.89 -23.95 34.12
N GLU A 357 -1.52 -24.95 33.32
CA GLU A 357 -0.35 -24.88 32.44
C GLU A 357 -0.46 -23.71 31.46
N ARG A 358 -1.60 -23.58 30.80
CA ARG A 358 -1.82 -22.44 29.87
C ARG A 358 -1.74 -21.07 30.55
N VAL A 359 -2.24 -20.97 31.78
CA VAL A 359 -2.18 -19.73 32.56
C VAL A 359 -0.76 -19.45 33.03
N ARG A 360 0.01 -20.46 33.44
CA ARG A 360 1.44 -20.32 33.78
C ARG A 360 2.26 -19.78 32.63
N ASP A 361 2.08 -20.37 31.45
CA ASP A 361 2.79 -19.90 30.25
C ASP A 361 2.49 -18.42 29.93
N ARG A 362 1.21 -18.04 30.07
CA ARG A 362 0.82 -16.63 29.83
C ARG A 362 1.32 -15.67 30.91
N VAL A 363 1.39 -16.07 32.16
CA VAL A 363 1.95 -15.26 33.25
C VAL A 363 3.45 -15.12 33.08
N ALA A 364 4.17 -16.21 32.79
CA ALA A 364 5.61 -16.17 32.51
C ALA A 364 5.96 -15.27 31.33
N ALA A 365 5.19 -15.36 30.23
CA ALA A 365 5.35 -14.49 29.08
C ALA A 365 5.13 -13.00 29.42
N PHE A 366 4.24 -12.70 30.35
CA PHE A 366 4.03 -11.33 30.84
C PHE A 366 5.17 -10.85 31.74
N ASP A 367 5.70 -11.70 32.60
CA ASP A 367 6.81 -11.36 33.51
C ASP A 367 8.13 -11.12 32.75
N ASP A 368 8.38 -11.87 31.66
CA ASP A 368 9.50 -11.66 30.76
C ASP A 368 9.31 -10.46 29.80
N ALA A 369 8.08 -9.96 29.68
CA ALA A 369 7.72 -8.90 28.74
C ALA A 369 8.42 -7.58 29.02
N GLU A 370 8.68 -7.25 30.27
CA GLU A 370 9.32 -5.97 30.62
C GLU A 370 10.74 -5.89 30.09
N LEU A 371 11.52 -6.97 30.20
CA LEU A 371 12.85 -7.07 29.62
C LEU A 371 12.81 -6.97 28.10
N ARG A 372 11.88 -7.70 27.47
CA ARG A 372 11.73 -7.67 26.02
C ARG A 372 11.25 -6.32 25.48
N ARG A 373 10.37 -5.64 26.23
CA ARG A 373 9.96 -4.25 25.92
C ARG A 373 11.13 -3.29 25.95
N GLU A 374 12.02 -3.40 26.93
CA GLU A 374 13.24 -2.59 26.97
C GLU A 374 14.16 -2.86 25.77
N GLU A 375 14.35 -4.11 25.38
CA GLU A 375 15.13 -4.47 24.19
C GLU A 375 14.53 -3.86 22.92
N LEU A 376 13.22 -4.00 22.73
CA LEU A 376 12.51 -3.46 21.58
C LEU A 376 12.52 -1.92 21.59
N ALA A 377 12.39 -1.29 22.75
CA ALA A 377 12.51 0.15 22.88
C ALA A 377 13.93 0.64 22.54
N LYS A 378 14.98 -0.06 22.98
CA LYS A 378 16.37 0.22 22.62
C LYS A 378 16.60 0.05 21.12
N LYS A 379 16.05 -1.00 20.52
CA LYS A 379 16.11 -1.25 19.07
C LYS A 379 15.42 -0.13 18.27
N GLU A 380 14.21 0.29 18.69
CA GLU A 380 13.49 1.41 18.08
C GLU A 380 14.30 2.71 18.21
N ALA A 381 14.81 3.03 19.40
CA ALA A 381 15.57 4.23 19.65
C ALA A 381 16.87 4.28 18.80
N ALA A 382 17.58 3.16 18.68
CA ALA A 382 18.77 3.05 17.83
C ALA A 382 18.42 3.25 16.35
N ALA A 383 17.38 2.59 15.86
CA ALA A 383 16.91 2.75 14.48
C ALA A 383 16.45 4.19 14.19
N HIS A 384 15.80 4.85 15.15
CA HIS A 384 15.39 6.26 15.06
C HIS A 384 16.59 7.20 15.00
N ALA A 385 17.58 7.00 15.86
CA ALA A 385 18.82 7.79 15.84
C ALA A 385 19.58 7.65 14.51
N ASP A 386 19.67 6.43 13.97
CA ASP A 386 20.27 6.16 12.66
C ASP A 386 19.51 6.83 11.52
N TYR A 387 18.17 6.80 11.57
CA TYR A 387 17.31 7.49 10.60
C TYR A 387 17.54 9.00 10.66
N LEU A 388 17.47 9.61 11.84
CA LEU A 388 17.68 11.06 12.01
C LEU A 388 19.04 11.51 11.50
N LYS A 389 20.11 10.75 11.78
CA LYS A 389 21.45 11.04 11.29
C LYS A 389 21.53 11.02 9.75
N ALA A 390 20.92 10.02 9.12
CA ALA A 390 20.89 9.92 7.67
C ALA A 390 20.05 11.06 7.04
N ALA A 391 18.89 11.35 7.64
CA ALA A 391 17.98 12.39 7.18
C ALA A 391 18.58 13.80 7.32
N GLU A 392 19.30 14.08 8.41
CA GLU A 392 19.99 15.36 8.60
C GLU A 392 21.14 15.52 7.60
N THR A 393 21.92 14.46 7.35
CA THR A 393 22.95 14.48 6.30
C THR A 393 22.37 14.80 4.92
N LEU A 394 21.21 14.21 4.59
CA LEU A 394 20.51 14.51 3.34
C LEU A 394 20.03 15.97 3.30
N ARG A 395 19.47 16.48 4.40
CA ARG A 395 19.04 17.88 4.59
C ARG A 395 20.16 18.86 4.33
N GLU A 396 21.31 18.66 4.95
CA GLU A 396 22.48 19.52 4.76
C GLU A 396 22.93 19.58 3.31
N LYS A 397 22.98 18.44 2.63
CA LYS A 397 23.36 18.36 1.22
C LYS A 397 22.33 19.02 0.29
N ARG A 398 21.04 18.87 0.56
CA ARG A 398 19.97 19.58 -0.16
C ARG A 398 20.12 21.09 -0.06
N ARG A 399 20.32 21.60 1.17
CA ARG A 399 20.53 23.04 1.40
C ARG A 399 21.79 23.59 0.72
N ALA A 400 22.86 22.81 0.73
CA ALA A 400 24.09 23.18 0.03
C ALA A 400 23.95 23.20 -1.49
N ALA A 401 23.06 22.37 -2.06
CA ALA A 401 22.79 22.31 -3.48
C ALA A 401 21.76 23.35 -3.96
N ALA A 402 20.87 23.81 -3.08
CA ALA A 402 19.76 24.68 -3.43
C ALA A 402 20.22 25.97 -4.14
N GLY A 403 21.20 26.68 -3.61
CA GLY A 403 21.71 27.90 -4.24
C GLY A 403 22.27 27.68 -5.64
N LYS A 404 22.93 26.53 -5.87
CA LYS A 404 23.44 26.19 -7.22
C LYS A 404 22.29 25.92 -8.21
N LEU A 405 21.23 25.28 -7.76
CA LEU A 405 20.05 25.05 -8.58
C LEU A 405 19.31 26.37 -8.87
N GLU A 406 19.13 27.24 -7.86
CA GLU A 406 18.54 28.57 -8.02
C GLU A 406 19.29 29.40 -9.08
N ASP A 407 20.63 29.43 -9.00
CA ASP A 407 21.47 30.15 -9.96
C ASP A 407 21.36 29.54 -11.38
N ALA A 408 21.42 28.22 -11.50
CA ALA A 408 21.30 27.52 -12.77
C ALA A 408 19.95 27.79 -13.43
N LEU A 409 18.84 27.63 -12.69
CA LEU A 409 17.49 27.90 -13.18
C LEU A 409 17.33 29.37 -13.58
N SER A 410 17.81 30.29 -12.74
CA SER A 410 17.75 31.74 -13.04
C SER A 410 18.52 32.09 -14.32
N LYS A 411 19.69 31.51 -14.51
CA LYS A 411 20.52 31.72 -15.70
C LYS A 411 19.84 31.23 -16.98
N GLU A 412 19.29 30.01 -16.96
CA GLU A 412 18.63 29.43 -18.12
C GLU A 412 17.32 30.17 -18.45
N THR A 413 16.51 30.48 -17.41
CA THR A 413 15.25 31.19 -17.60
C THR A 413 15.46 32.61 -18.18
N ARG A 414 16.54 33.30 -17.80
CA ARG A 414 16.87 34.62 -18.36
C ARG A 414 17.10 34.60 -19.86
N LYS A 415 17.60 33.52 -20.45
CA LYS A 415 17.76 33.37 -21.89
C LYS A 415 16.41 33.29 -22.63
N LEU A 416 15.36 32.87 -21.93
CA LEU A 416 14.03 32.59 -22.47
C LEU A 416 13.05 33.76 -22.37
N GLY A 417 13.57 34.98 -22.24
CA GLY A 417 12.79 36.21 -22.23
C GLY A 417 12.44 36.77 -20.85
N PHE A 418 12.92 36.15 -19.80
CA PHE A 418 12.75 36.63 -18.41
C PHE A 418 14.03 37.33 -17.93
N LEU A 419 14.31 38.52 -18.44
CA LEU A 419 15.60 39.20 -18.27
C LEU A 419 16.14 39.28 -16.84
N LYS A 420 15.27 39.27 -15.86
CA LYS A 420 15.62 39.39 -14.43
C LYS A 420 14.99 38.32 -13.58
N ALA A 421 14.67 37.15 -14.16
CA ALA A 421 14.12 36.02 -13.43
C ALA A 421 15.02 35.59 -12.28
N SER A 422 14.39 35.23 -11.20
CA SER A 422 15.06 34.65 -10.01
C SER A 422 14.22 33.54 -9.41
N TYR A 423 14.91 32.55 -8.85
CA TYR A 423 14.33 31.46 -8.11
C TYR A 423 14.80 31.46 -6.68
N LYS A 424 13.95 30.94 -5.79
CA LYS A 424 14.30 30.63 -4.42
C LYS A 424 13.66 29.30 -4.02
N LEU A 425 14.46 28.42 -3.46
CA LEU A 425 13.99 27.18 -2.89
C LEU A 425 13.67 27.40 -1.42
N GLU A 426 12.39 27.39 -1.08
CA GLU A 426 11.92 27.55 0.30
C GLU A 426 11.76 26.17 0.92
N PHE A 427 12.55 25.91 1.96
CA PHE A 427 12.47 24.67 2.73
C PHE A 427 11.46 24.79 3.84
N SER A 428 10.65 23.75 3.99
CA SER A 428 9.74 23.57 5.11
C SER A 428 10.08 22.27 5.86
N GLU A 429 9.70 22.20 7.11
CA GLU A 429 9.78 20.96 7.86
C GLU A 429 8.67 20.02 7.43
N ALA A 430 9.05 18.77 7.15
CA ALA A 430 8.13 17.69 6.86
C ALA A 430 8.12 16.68 8.01
N LYS A 431 7.03 15.91 8.11
CA LYS A 431 6.98 14.76 9.01
C LYS A 431 8.04 13.73 8.60
N GLU A 432 8.57 13.01 9.60
CA GLU A 432 9.46 11.88 9.36
C GLU A 432 8.88 10.94 8.29
N GLY A 433 9.71 10.56 7.32
CA GLY A 433 9.27 9.75 6.21
C GLY A 433 10.41 9.23 5.33
N PRO A 434 10.10 8.44 4.31
CA PRO A 434 11.09 7.84 3.41
C PRO A 434 11.86 8.86 2.55
N LEU A 435 11.40 10.12 2.52
CA LEU A 435 12.05 11.22 1.81
C LEU A 435 12.87 12.14 2.74
N GLY A 436 12.95 11.82 4.03
CA GLY A 436 13.64 12.61 5.06
C GLY A 436 12.72 13.57 5.79
N LEU A 437 13.24 14.74 6.17
CA LEU A 437 12.63 15.69 7.08
C LEU A 437 12.22 17.01 6.41
N ASP A 438 12.43 17.15 5.09
CA ASP A 438 12.21 18.39 4.35
C ASP A 438 11.08 18.28 3.34
N GLY A 439 10.31 19.37 3.24
CA GLY A 439 9.59 19.77 2.05
C GLY A 439 10.36 20.91 1.34
N VAL A 440 10.17 21.07 0.05
CA VAL A 440 10.71 22.20 -0.70
C VAL A 440 9.63 22.78 -1.61
N THR A 441 9.57 24.11 -1.68
CA THR A 441 8.72 24.83 -2.62
C THR A 441 9.58 25.74 -3.48
N PHE A 442 9.47 25.58 -4.80
CA PHE A 442 10.17 26.44 -5.75
C PHE A 442 9.37 27.73 -5.93
N LEU A 443 9.95 28.82 -5.49
CA LEU A 443 9.43 30.15 -5.69
C LEU A 443 10.08 30.79 -6.91
N PHE A 444 9.30 31.52 -7.68
CA PHE A 444 9.72 32.17 -8.91
C PHE A 444 9.27 33.64 -8.93
N SER A 445 10.14 34.51 -9.43
CA SER A 445 9.80 35.89 -9.77
C SER A 445 10.35 36.20 -11.16
N ALA A 446 9.48 36.68 -12.05
CA ALA A 446 9.84 37.07 -13.41
C ALA A 446 10.67 38.36 -13.49
N ASN A 447 10.43 39.31 -12.56
CA ASN A 447 11.06 40.63 -12.55
C ASN A 447 11.33 41.14 -11.13
N PRO A 448 12.36 41.98 -10.90
CA PRO A 448 12.58 42.63 -9.63
C PRO A 448 11.38 43.48 -9.22
N GLY A 449 11.03 43.41 -7.94
CA GLY A 449 9.87 44.13 -7.38
C GLY A 449 8.53 43.40 -7.52
N VAL A 450 8.50 42.26 -8.25
CA VAL A 450 7.35 41.34 -8.26
C VAL A 450 7.56 40.32 -7.14
N PRO A 451 6.54 40.05 -6.31
CA PRO A 451 6.63 39.02 -5.27
C PRO A 451 7.05 37.67 -5.85
N MET A 452 7.84 36.93 -5.08
CA MET A 452 8.10 35.53 -5.39
C MET A 452 6.84 34.72 -5.13
N ILE A 453 6.40 33.96 -6.11
CA ILE A 453 5.22 33.08 -6.03
C ILE A 453 5.62 31.64 -6.29
N PRO A 454 4.91 30.66 -5.73
CA PRO A 454 5.10 29.25 -6.08
C PRO A 454 5.00 29.04 -7.61
N LEU A 455 5.84 28.16 -8.16
CA LEU A 455 5.83 27.88 -9.61
C LEU A 455 4.45 27.49 -10.14
N ARG A 456 3.64 26.81 -9.36
CA ARG A 456 2.27 26.41 -9.72
C ARG A 456 1.32 27.59 -9.94
N ASP A 457 1.64 28.76 -9.37
CA ASP A 457 0.80 29.96 -9.40
C ASP A 457 1.19 30.92 -10.55
N VAL A 458 2.15 30.51 -11.41
CA VAL A 458 2.52 31.25 -12.63
C VAL A 458 1.35 31.22 -13.61
N ALA A 459 0.83 32.37 -13.98
CA ALA A 459 -0.49 32.52 -14.61
C ALA A 459 -0.52 32.26 -16.12
N SER A 460 0.60 32.35 -16.86
CA SER A 460 0.65 32.26 -18.32
C SER A 460 1.16 30.92 -18.80
N SER A 461 0.39 30.23 -19.67
CA SER A 461 0.79 28.93 -20.27
C SER A 461 2.14 29.00 -20.97
N GLY A 462 2.38 30.00 -21.76
CA GLY A 462 3.65 30.21 -22.45
C GLY A 462 4.80 30.52 -21.49
N GLU A 463 4.56 31.23 -20.37
CA GLU A 463 5.57 31.44 -19.35
C GLU A 463 5.91 30.14 -18.61
N VAL A 464 4.90 29.36 -18.24
CA VAL A 464 5.09 28.04 -17.63
C VAL A 464 5.89 27.14 -18.57
N ALA A 465 5.55 27.05 -19.85
CA ALA A 465 6.27 26.23 -20.83
C ALA A 465 7.76 26.62 -20.95
N ARG A 466 8.08 27.93 -20.92
CA ARG A 466 9.47 28.41 -20.96
C ARG A 466 10.22 28.17 -19.66
N VAL A 467 9.56 28.33 -18.51
CA VAL A 467 10.11 27.95 -17.20
C VAL A 467 10.42 26.45 -17.19
N MET A 468 9.50 25.63 -17.71
CA MET A 468 9.70 24.18 -17.82
C MET A 468 10.86 23.84 -18.75
N LEU A 469 11.00 24.54 -19.90
CA LEU A 469 12.16 24.37 -20.78
C LEU A 469 13.47 24.66 -20.03
N ALA A 470 13.54 25.75 -19.27
CA ALA A 470 14.73 26.07 -18.47
C ALA A 470 15.05 24.97 -17.46
N VAL A 471 14.04 24.47 -16.73
CA VAL A 471 14.20 23.37 -15.78
C VAL A 471 14.69 22.09 -16.47
N LYS A 472 14.05 21.70 -17.58
CA LYS A 472 14.44 20.51 -18.33
C LYS A 472 15.84 20.64 -18.96
N THR A 473 16.25 21.85 -19.34
CA THR A 473 17.62 22.11 -19.82
C THR A 473 18.65 21.95 -18.68
N VAL A 474 18.37 22.47 -17.48
CA VAL A 474 19.23 22.30 -16.29
C VAL A 474 19.35 20.83 -15.89
N LEU A 475 18.26 20.07 -16.02
CA LEU A 475 18.19 18.65 -15.65
C LEU A 475 18.48 17.68 -16.80
N ALA A 476 18.86 18.16 -17.99
CA ALA A 476 18.91 17.35 -19.22
C ALA A 476 19.69 16.03 -19.08
N THR A 477 20.74 15.99 -18.25
CA THR A 477 21.60 14.83 -18.04
C THR A 477 21.14 13.90 -16.90
N VAL A 478 20.20 14.34 -16.06
CA VAL A 478 19.75 13.59 -14.85
C VAL A 478 18.26 13.28 -14.84
N ASP A 479 17.49 13.93 -15.72
CA ASP A 479 16.06 13.63 -15.92
C ASP A 479 15.90 12.36 -16.75
N GLU A 480 15.14 11.40 -16.24
CA GLU A 480 14.95 10.07 -16.86
C GLU A 480 13.93 10.08 -18.01
N ILE A 481 13.01 11.05 -18.07
CA ILE A 481 11.96 11.07 -19.11
C ILE A 481 12.55 11.43 -20.47
N PRO A 482 12.46 10.55 -21.48
CA PRO A 482 13.19 10.70 -22.73
C PRO A 482 12.50 11.58 -23.77
N ILE A 483 11.18 11.75 -23.70
CA ILE A 483 10.38 12.44 -24.71
C ILE A 483 9.69 13.64 -24.06
N LEU A 484 9.92 14.84 -24.60
CA LEU A 484 9.33 16.07 -24.12
C LEU A 484 8.48 16.71 -25.21
N VAL A 485 7.25 17.07 -24.84
CA VAL A 485 6.31 17.72 -25.77
C VAL A 485 6.00 19.13 -25.26
N PHE A 486 6.20 20.14 -26.09
CA PHE A 486 5.93 21.53 -25.75
C PHE A 486 4.85 22.12 -26.66
N ASP A 487 3.79 22.63 -26.04
CA ASP A 487 2.76 23.41 -26.72
C ASP A 487 2.79 24.88 -26.26
N GLU A 488 2.48 25.82 -27.15
CA GLU A 488 2.42 27.25 -26.86
C GLU A 488 3.70 27.86 -26.23
N ILE A 489 4.85 27.19 -26.36
CA ILE A 489 6.12 27.67 -25.79
C ILE A 489 6.55 29.03 -26.34
N ASP A 490 6.10 29.36 -27.53
CA ASP A 490 6.34 30.60 -28.25
C ASP A 490 5.18 31.62 -28.13
N ALA A 491 4.22 31.37 -27.22
CA ALA A 491 3.13 32.33 -26.97
C ALA A 491 3.67 33.64 -26.38
N ASN A 492 3.19 34.77 -26.94
CA ASN A 492 3.50 36.13 -26.49
C ASN A 492 5.00 36.52 -26.55
N ILE A 493 5.79 35.85 -27.39
CA ILE A 493 7.19 36.22 -27.64
C ILE A 493 7.44 36.41 -29.12
N GLY A 494 8.57 37.03 -29.45
CA GLY A 494 9.01 37.24 -30.82
C GLY A 494 10.49 37.66 -30.86
N GLY A 495 11.00 37.96 -32.03
CA GLY A 495 12.36 38.47 -32.24
C GLY A 495 13.45 37.56 -31.62
N GLU A 496 14.32 38.17 -30.83
CA GLU A 496 15.46 37.48 -30.22
C GLU A 496 15.05 36.39 -29.23
N THR A 497 14.00 36.61 -28.44
CA THR A 497 13.50 35.62 -27.45
C THR A 497 13.05 34.34 -28.15
N ALA A 498 12.32 34.44 -29.26
CA ALA A 498 11.89 33.28 -30.03
C ALA A 498 13.08 32.50 -30.64
N CYS A 499 14.12 33.21 -31.09
CA CYS A 499 15.36 32.57 -31.55
C CYS A 499 16.01 31.77 -30.39
N ARG A 500 16.12 32.37 -29.20
CA ARG A 500 16.69 31.68 -28.00
C ARG A 500 15.90 30.45 -27.59
N VAL A 501 14.56 30.53 -27.59
CA VAL A 501 13.70 29.37 -27.32
C VAL A 501 13.98 28.23 -28.30
N GLY A 502 14.05 28.54 -29.61
CA GLY A 502 14.39 27.53 -30.62
C GLY A 502 15.77 26.91 -30.42
N GLU A 503 16.77 27.72 -30.03
CA GLU A 503 18.12 27.27 -29.73
C GLU A 503 18.18 26.32 -28.51
N GLU A 504 17.47 26.66 -27.43
CA GLU A 504 17.42 25.80 -26.22
C GLU A 504 16.67 24.50 -26.49
N LEU A 505 15.58 24.52 -27.28
CA LEU A 505 14.91 23.30 -27.74
C LEU A 505 15.84 22.40 -28.57
N ALA A 506 16.59 22.98 -29.50
CA ALA A 506 17.55 22.24 -30.30
C ALA A 506 18.74 21.73 -29.49
N LEU A 507 19.16 22.44 -28.42
CA LEU A 507 20.18 21.98 -27.48
C LEU A 507 19.67 20.79 -26.67
N LEU A 508 18.47 20.89 -26.10
CA LEU A 508 17.82 19.82 -25.36
C LEU A 508 17.55 18.60 -26.24
N GLY A 509 17.24 18.82 -27.53
CA GLY A 509 17.07 17.80 -28.55
C GLY A 509 18.29 16.91 -28.82
N ARG A 510 19.49 17.28 -28.30
CA ARG A 510 20.68 16.43 -28.33
C ARG A 510 20.69 15.33 -27.27
N TYR A 511 19.86 15.49 -26.25
CA TYR A 511 19.78 14.58 -25.13
C TYR A 511 18.46 13.81 -25.10
N LYS A 512 17.39 14.41 -25.63
CA LYS A 512 16.01 13.91 -25.57
C LYS A 512 15.30 14.11 -26.88
N GLN A 513 14.26 13.35 -27.18
CA GLN A 513 13.35 13.65 -28.27
C GLN A 513 12.44 14.82 -27.87
N ILE A 514 12.42 15.86 -28.68
CA ILE A 514 11.59 17.04 -28.48
C ILE A 514 10.53 17.08 -29.57
N ILE A 515 9.28 17.29 -29.19
CA ILE A 515 8.17 17.57 -30.09
C ILE A 515 7.59 18.91 -29.67
N SER A 516 7.64 19.93 -30.55
CA SER A 516 7.08 21.24 -30.22
C SER A 516 6.10 21.72 -31.30
N ILE A 517 4.98 22.25 -30.83
CA ILE A 517 4.04 22.97 -31.70
C ILE A 517 4.42 24.45 -31.67
N SER A 518 4.64 25.04 -32.83
CA SER A 518 5.09 26.42 -32.94
C SER A 518 4.34 27.16 -34.05
N HIS A 519 4.17 28.47 -33.83
CA HIS A 519 3.65 29.40 -34.82
C HIS A 519 4.71 30.42 -35.27
N LEU A 520 5.93 30.36 -34.70
CA LEU A 520 7.01 31.28 -35.01
C LEU A 520 8.10 30.64 -35.90
N ALA A 521 8.44 31.30 -36.98
CA ALA A 521 9.51 30.91 -37.92
C ALA A 521 10.85 30.73 -37.19
N GLN A 522 11.15 31.59 -36.19
CA GLN A 522 12.39 31.60 -35.42
C GLN A 522 12.60 30.30 -34.64
N VAL A 523 11.54 29.69 -34.12
CA VAL A 523 11.58 28.39 -33.43
C VAL A 523 11.69 27.27 -34.46
N ALA A 524 10.86 27.32 -35.53
CA ALA A 524 10.76 26.28 -36.53
C ALA A 524 12.07 26.05 -37.34
N VAL A 525 12.88 27.08 -37.54
CA VAL A 525 14.17 26.94 -38.25
C VAL A 525 15.20 26.13 -37.48
N CYS A 526 15.07 26.06 -36.13
CA CYS A 526 16.00 25.34 -35.25
C CYS A 526 15.75 23.84 -35.19
N ALA A 527 14.59 23.37 -35.65
CA ALA A 527 14.23 21.95 -35.61
C ALA A 527 15.01 21.09 -36.61
N ASP A 528 15.25 19.83 -36.29
CA ASP A 528 15.83 18.83 -37.17
C ASP A 528 14.78 18.35 -38.18
N ASP A 529 13.59 18.02 -37.72
CA ASP A 529 12.45 17.61 -38.52
C ASP A 529 11.30 18.60 -38.42
N HIS A 530 10.69 18.90 -39.56
CA HIS A 530 9.62 19.89 -39.66
C HIS A 530 8.38 19.28 -40.32
N PHE A 531 7.26 19.33 -39.60
CA PHE A 531 5.96 18.84 -40.05
C PHE A 531 5.00 20.00 -40.25
N ARG A 532 4.18 19.93 -41.30
CA ARG A 532 3.14 20.91 -41.55
C ARG A 532 1.76 20.29 -41.49
N VAL A 533 0.89 20.88 -40.68
CA VAL A 533 -0.54 20.60 -40.69
C VAL A 533 -1.22 21.52 -41.70
N ALA A 534 -1.92 20.94 -42.65
CA ALA A 534 -2.65 21.68 -43.67
C ALA A 534 -4.09 21.19 -43.81
N LYS A 535 -5.00 22.11 -44.07
CA LYS A 535 -6.38 21.82 -44.41
C LYS A 535 -6.52 21.46 -45.88
N ARG A 536 -7.31 20.45 -46.19
CA ARG A 536 -7.78 20.11 -47.53
C ARG A 536 -9.31 20.09 -47.52
N VAL A 537 -9.91 20.71 -48.54
CA VAL A 537 -11.35 20.58 -48.76
C VAL A 537 -11.55 19.49 -49.80
N SER A 538 -12.23 18.41 -49.42
CA SER A 538 -12.60 17.30 -50.29
C SER A 538 -14.06 16.93 -50.06
N GLY A 539 -14.85 16.85 -51.12
CA GLY A 539 -16.27 16.49 -51.02
C GLY A 539 -17.13 17.42 -50.15
N GLY A 540 -16.79 18.74 -50.07
CA GLY A 540 -17.50 19.70 -49.22
C GLY A 540 -17.18 19.61 -47.73
N ARG A 541 -16.20 18.79 -47.35
CA ARG A 541 -15.70 18.64 -45.95
C ARG A 541 -14.27 19.10 -45.84
N THR A 542 -13.93 19.73 -44.70
CA THR A 542 -12.54 20.12 -44.38
C THR A 542 -11.85 18.95 -43.71
N LEU A 543 -10.77 18.47 -44.31
CA LEU A 543 -9.90 17.42 -43.77
C LEU A 543 -8.57 18.05 -43.38
N SER A 544 -8.01 17.63 -42.29
CA SER A 544 -6.65 18.01 -41.86
C SER A 544 -5.71 16.86 -42.12
N GLY A 545 -4.58 17.13 -42.78
CA GLY A 545 -3.50 16.19 -43.02
C GLY A 545 -2.17 16.75 -42.49
N ILE A 546 -1.27 15.85 -42.12
CA ILE A 546 0.09 16.19 -41.69
C ILE A 546 1.09 15.61 -42.68
N ARG A 547 2.14 16.37 -42.94
CA ARG A 547 3.25 15.87 -43.77
C ARG A 547 4.59 16.37 -43.25
N LYS A 548 5.62 15.52 -43.32
CA LYS A 548 7.01 15.92 -43.14
C LYS A 548 7.44 16.75 -44.32
N LEU A 549 8.14 17.86 -44.06
CA LEU A 549 8.61 18.77 -45.07
C LEU A 549 10.03 18.40 -45.50
N ASP A 550 10.26 18.33 -46.83
CA ASP A 550 11.60 18.32 -47.37
C ASP A 550 12.24 19.73 -47.30
N GLU A 551 13.51 19.87 -47.69
CA GLU A 551 14.24 21.13 -47.57
C GLU A 551 13.57 22.28 -48.32
N ARG A 552 12.99 22.02 -49.48
CA ARG A 552 12.32 23.04 -50.28
C ARG A 552 11.00 23.47 -49.67
N ALA A 553 10.17 22.50 -49.31
CA ALA A 553 8.89 22.75 -48.65
C ALA A 553 9.07 23.44 -47.30
N ARG A 554 10.20 23.17 -46.61
CA ARG A 554 10.56 23.84 -45.37
C ARG A 554 10.85 25.33 -45.58
N VAL A 555 11.60 25.71 -46.63
CA VAL A 555 11.80 27.13 -46.99
C VAL A 555 10.46 27.80 -47.29
N GLU A 556 9.58 27.14 -48.05
CA GLU A 556 8.26 27.66 -48.41
C GLU A 556 7.38 27.89 -47.18
N GLU A 557 7.38 26.95 -46.20
CA GLU A 557 6.59 27.07 -44.97
C GLU A 557 7.16 28.18 -44.07
N ILE A 558 8.47 28.26 -43.88
CA ILE A 558 9.10 29.33 -43.10
C ILE A 558 8.82 30.70 -43.76
N ALA A 559 8.90 30.82 -45.10
CA ALA A 559 8.55 32.04 -45.83
C ALA A 559 7.07 32.41 -45.60
N ARG A 560 6.15 31.45 -45.65
CA ARG A 560 4.73 31.66 -45.32
C ARG A 560 4.55 32.18 -43.88
N MET A 561 5.26 31.62 -42.89
CA MET A 561 5.23 32.08 -41.48
C MET A 561 5.79 33.50 -41.31
N LEU A 562 6.67 33.95 -42.21
CA LEU A 562 7.24 35.31 -42.26
C LEU A 562 6.35 36.32 -43.01
N GLY A 563 5.18 35.92 -43.51
CA GLY A 563 4.24 36.77 -44.23
C GLY A 563 4.19 36.56 -45.73
N GLY A 564 5.03 35.67 -46.28
CA GLY A 564 5.05 35.31 -47.72
C GLY A 564 5.79 36.30 -48.62
N GLY A 565 5.92 35.94 -49.91
CA GLY A 565 6.60 36.74 -50.94
C GLY A 565 8.08 36.41 -51.11
N ASP A 566 8.69 36.97 -52.16
CA ASP A 566 10.06 36.64 -52.55
C ASP A 566 11.12 37.06 -51.51
N SER A 567 10.93 38.20 -50.87
CA SER A 567 11.80 38.66 -49.78
C SER A 567 11.76 37.74 -48.58
N ALA A 568 10.55 37.23 -48.20
CA ALA A 568 10.40 36.27 -47.13
C ALA A 568 11.05 34.92 -47.46
N SER A 569 11.02 34.49 -48.71
CA SER A 569 11.67 33.26 -49.19
C SER A 569 13.19 33.33 -49.09
N ALA A 570 13.80 34.46 -49.49
CA ALA A 570 15.23 34.69 -49.33
C ALA A 570 15.63 34.72 -47.85
N HIS A 571 14.87 35.41 -47.02
CA HIS A 571 15.10 35.49 -45.58
C HIS A 571 14.95 34.10 -44.89
N ALA A 572 13.94 33.33 -45.25
CA ALA A 572 13.73 31.96 -44.76
C ALA A 572 14.93 31.04 -45.06
N ALA A 573 15.46 31.12 -46.29
CA ALA A 573 16.64 30.35 -46.70
C ALA A 573 17.89 30.73 -45.88
N ASP A 574 18.07 32.02 -45.60
CA ASP A 574 19.20 32.51 -44.80
C ASP A 574 19.06 32.09 -43.32
N MET A 575 17.89 32.21 -42.74
CA MET A 575 17.62 31.73 -41.37
C MET A 575 17.94 30.23 -41.21
N LEU A 576 17.50 29.40 -42.16
CA LEU A 576 17.78 27.96 -42.15
C LEU A 576 19.29 27.65 -42.29
N LYS A 577 20.03 28.42 -43.11
CA LYS A 577 21.49 28.30 -43.22
C LYS A 577 22.19 28.69 -41.92
N GLN A 578 21.74 29.76 -41.26
CA GLN A 578 22.30 30.22 -39.97
C GLN A 578 22.07 29.23 -38.86
N ALA A 579 20.86 28.66 -38.71
CA ALA A 579 20.52 27.68 -37.72
C ALA A 579 21.34 26.36 -37.82
N ARG A 580 21.77 25.99 -39.05
CA ARG A 580 22.60 24.80 -39.33
C ARG A 580 24.10 24.97 -39.06
N ARG A 581 24.60 26.19 -38.85
CA ARG A 581 26.03 26.40 -38.58
C ARG A 581 26.37 25.89 -37.18
N PRO A 582 27.43 25.06 -37.02
CA PRO A 582 27.87 24.63 -35.72
C PRO A 582 28.29 25.86 -34.91
N ARG A 583 27.53 26.16 -33.85
CA ARG A 583 27.87 27.26 -32.96
C ARG A 583 29.04 26.85 -32.09
N LYS A 584 30.10 27.69 -32.04
CA LYS A 584 31.22 27.56 -31.10
C LYS A 584 30.63 27.69 -29.68
N LYS A 585 31.01 26.74 -28.81
CA LYS A 585 30.74 26.85 -27.35
C LYS A 585 31.28 28.21 -26.88
N SER A 586 30.39 29.11 -26.46
CA SER A 586 30.77 30.28 -25.66
C SER A 586 30.81 29.90 -24.17
#